data_da27b07fd1bbe1d5b8066d1916d70f87
#
_entry.id   da27b07fd1bbe1d5b8066d1916d70f87
#
_cell.length_a   1.000
_cell.length_b   1.000
_cell.length_c   1.000
_cell.angle_alpha   90.00
_cell.angle_beta   90.00
_cell.angle_gamma   90.00
#
_symmetry.space_group_name_H-M   'P 1'
#
loop_
_entity.id
_entity.type
_entity.pdbx_description
1 polymer ?
#
loop_
_entity_poly.entity_id
_entity_poly.type
_entity_poly.pdbx_seq_one_letter_code
_entity_poly.pdbx_strand_id
1 'polypeptide(L)'
;MYSEWLKGTWMLDSFTAADEEGETIDYMGAGATGFICYSNDGWMSVQIIKPDRMRYDISDVEGGTEEQTISAARGMFAYAGKYTVDEENAIVYHHLEFSLIPNWIGSTQKRYITKESDNVLILSADPVRMGPGGNKRKSRLRWKKADIT
;
A
#
# COMPACT_ATOMS: atom_id res chain seq x y z
N MET A 1 6.18 -21.91 -0.82
CA MET A 1 6.99 -20.81 -1.38
C MET A 1 6.21 -19.51 -1.39
N TYR A 2 6.89 -18.40 -1.19
CA TYR A 2 6.22 -17.09 -1.10
C TYR A 2 5.50 -16.72 -2.39
N SER A 3 6.08 -16.98 -3.55
CA SER A 3 5.47 -16.64 -4.84
C SER A 3 4.10 -17.28 -5.04
N GLU A 4 3.92 -18.51 -4.64
CA GLU A 4 2.61 -19.18 -4.71
C GLU A 4 1.66 -18.68 -3.62
N TRP A 5 2.18 -18.49 -2.42
CA TRP A 5 1.38 -18.06 -1.27
C TRP A 5 0.85 -16.62 -1.43
N LEU A 6 1.64 -15.73 -2.04
CA LEU A 6 1.23 -14.33 -2.27
C LEU A 6 0.05 -14.19 -3.23
N LYS A 7 -0.14 -15.13 -4.16
CA LYS A 7 -1.16 -15.01 -5.20
C LYS A 7 -2.56 -14.85 -4.62
N GLY A 8 -3.31 -13.92 -5.20
CA GLY A 8 -4.67 -13.60 -4.79
C GLY A 8 -4.78 -12.21 -4.21
N THR A 9 -5.87 -11.97 -3.50
CA THR A 9 -6.22 -10.67 -2.94
C THR A 9 -6.09 -10.67 -1.43
N TRP A 10 -5.49 -9.61 -0.92
CA TRP A 10 -5.29 -9.39 0.51
C TRP A 10 -5.91 -8.06 0.91
N MET A 11 -6.69 -8.05 1.98
CA MET A 11 -7.37 -6.85 2.48
C MET A 11 -6.55 -6.20 3.59
N LEU A 12 -6.46 -4.88 3.57
CA LEU A 12 -5.69 -4.14 4.56
C LEU A 12 -6.29 -4.29 5.96
N ASP A 13 -5.45 -4.66 6.91
CA ASP A 13 -5.79 -4.70 8.34
C ASP A 13 -5.21 -3.48 9.06
N SER A 14 -3.94 -3.15 8.82
CA SER A 14 -3.31 -1.96 9.40
C SER A 14 -2.17 -1.44 8.53
N PHE A 15 -1.98 -0.13 8.58
CA PHE A 15 -0.86 0.55 7.91
C PHE A 15 -0.21 1.49 8.90
N THR A 16 0.91 1.06 9.46
CA THR A 16 1.65 1.84 10.44
C THR A 16 3.01 2.26 9.90
N ALA A 17 3.55 3.33 10.43
CA ALA A 17 4.88 3.79 10.12
C ALA A 17 5.58 4.20 11.42
N ALA A 18 6.75 3.63 11.67
CA ALA A 18 7.53 3.86 12.88
C ALA A 18 8.77 4.71 12.57
N ASP A 19 9.01 5.75 13.37
CA ASP A 19 10.20 6.57 13.26
C ASP A 19 11.42 5.92 13.94
N GLU A 20 12.56 6.60 13.91
CA GLU A 20 13.82 6.09 14.49
C GLU A 20 13.75 5.92 16.01
N GLU A 21 12.83 6.62 16.67
CA GLU A 21 12.62 6.54 18.11
C GLU A 21 11.58 5.50 18.50
N GLY A 22 11.00 4.83 17.51
CA GLY A 22 9.98 3.79 17.69
C GLY A 22 8.56 4.33 17.81
N GLU A 23 8.35 5.63 17.65
CA GLU A 23 6.99 6.18 17.63
C GLU A 23 6.27 5.79 16.35
N THR A 24 5.07 5.27 16.50
CA THR A 24 4.27 4.71 15.42
C THR A 24 3.04 5.56 15.15
N ILE A 25 2.78 5.80 13.87
CA ILE A 25 1.56 6.48 13.42
C ILE A 25 0.76 5.57 12.49
N ASP A 26 -0.55 5.80 12.43
CA ASP A 26 -1.40 5.24 11.38
C ASP A 26 -1.29 6.16 10.16
N TYR A 27 -0.44 5.79 9.20
CA TYR A 27 -0.04 6.69 8.11
C TYR A 27 -1.23 7.20 7.28
N MET A 28 -2.17 6.31 6.97
CA MET A 28 -3.38 6.66 6.20
C MET A 28 -4.61 6.81 7.11
N GLY A 29 -4.41 6.98 8.42
CA GLY A 29 -5.49 7.05 9.40
C GLY A 29 -5.91 5.68 9.93
N ALA A 30 -6.48 5.69 11.14
CA ALA A 30 -6.84 4.45 11.84
C ALA A 30 -7.92 3.62 11.13
N GLY A 31 -8.74 4.21 10.30
CA GLY A 31 -9.80 3.51 9.55
C GLY A 31 -9.48 3.27 8.09
N ALA A 32 -8.21 3.35 7.69
CA ALA A 32 -7.81 3.13 6.30
C ALA A 32 -8.23 1.75 5.83
N THR A 33 -8.72 1.67 4.60
CA THR A 33 -9.11 0.43 3.93
C THR A 33 -8.36 0.30 2.61
N GLY A 34 -8.30 -0.89 2.09
CA GLY A 34 -7.64 -1.12 0.81
C GLY A 34 -7.38 -2.59 0.57
N PHE A 35 -6.74 -2.84 -0.56
CA PHE A 35 -6.34 -4.19 -0.91
C PHE A 35 -5.01 -4.17 -1.67
N ILE A 36 -4.36 -5.32 -1.65
CA ILE A 36 -3.26 -5.63 -2.57
C ILE A 36 -3.59 -6.96 -3.24
N CYS A 37 -3.36 -7.04 -4.54
CA CYS A 37 -3.51 -8.31 -5.23
C CYS A 37 -2.27 -8.64 -6.03
N TYR A 38 -1.97 -9.93 -6.07
CA TYR A 38 -0.89 -10.52 -6.87
C TYR A 38 -1.53 -11.52 -7.81
N SER A 39 -1.47 -11.22 -9.10
CA SER A 39 -2.09 -12.09 -10.09
C SER A 39 -1.16 -13.22 -10.54
N ASN A 40 -1.76 -14.22 -11.14
CA ASN A 40 -1.05 -15.41 -11.59
C ASN A 40 -0.04 -15.12 -12.70
N ASP A 41 -0.25 -14.06 -13.45
CA ASP A 41 0.56 -13.71 -14.61
C ASP A 41 1.69 -12.71 -14.29
N GLY A 42 1.94 -12.45 -12.99
CA GLY A 42 3.07 -11.64 -12.57
C GLY A 42 2.78 -10.14 -12.41
N TRP A 43 1.51 -9.74 -12.36
CA TRP A 43 1.10 -8.36 -12.09
C TRP A 43 0.59 -8.20 -10.68
N MET A 44 0.76 -7.02 -10.14
CA MET A 44 0.24 -6.66 -8.82
C MET A 44 -0.41 -5.28 -8.86
N SER A 45 -1.31 -5.03 -7.93
CA SER A 45 -1.93 -3.73 -7.73
C SER A 45 -2.23 -3.52 -6.26
N VAL A 46 -2.00 -2.32 -5.77
CA VAL A 46 -2.33 -1.93 -4.40
C VAL A 46 -3.11 -0.63 -4.43
N GLN A 47 -4.17 -0.56 -3.61
CA GLN A 47 -4.97 0.64 -3.42
C GLN A 47 -5.33 0.75 -1.94
N ILE A 48 -5.03 1.89 -1.35
CA ILE A 48 -5.35 2.18 0.05
C ILE A 48 -6.01 3.56 0.10
N ILE A 49 -7.08 3.68 0.85
CA ILE A 49 -7.81 4.94 0.98
C ILE A 49 -8.00 5.33 2.44
N LYS A 50 -7.94 6.63 2.68
CA LYS A 50 -8.33 7.23 3.97
C LYS A 50 -9.85 7.18 4.14
N PRO A 51 -10.36 7.03 5.37
CA PRO A 51 -11.81 6.96 5.60
C PRO A 51 -12.51 8.30 5.44
N ASP A 52 -11.79 9.41 5.52
CA ASP A 52 -12.34 10.77 5.67
C ASP A 52 -12.08 11.67 4.46
N ARG A 53 -11.91 11.09 3.26
CA ARG A 53 -11.75 11.91 2.06
C ARG A 53 -13.03 12.72 1.78
N MET A 54 -12.86 13.98 1.39
CA MET A 54 -13.97 14.87 1.08
C MET A 54 -14.74 14.37 -0.14
N ARG A 55 -16.06 14.31 -0.03
CA ARG A 55 -16.92 14.05 -1.18
C ARG A 55 -17.03 15.28 -2.06
N TYR A 56 -17.14 15.08 -3.37
CA TYR A 56 -17.43 16.17 -4.30
C TYR A 56 -18.88 16.64 -4.10
N ASP A 57 -19.10 17.93 -4.20
CA ASP A 57 -20.44 18.51 -4.07
C ASP A 57 -21.37 18.09 -5.21
N ILE A 58 -20.79 17.84 -6.37
CA ILE A 58 -21.52 17.35 -7.56
C ILE A 58 -20.99 15.98 -7.98
N SER A 59 -21.80 15.22 -8.70
CA SER A 59 -21.47 13.84 -9.05
C SER A 59 -20.61 13.67 -10.31
N ASP A 60 -20.18 14.77 -10.93
CA ASP A 60 -19.28 14.70 -12.09
C ASP A 60 -17.90 14.19 -11.66
N VAL A 61 -17.29 13.37 -12.48
CA VAL A 61 -15.96 12.78 -12.17
C VAL A 61 -14.86 13.84 -12.08
N GLU A 62 -15.05 15.00 -12.69
CA GLU A 62 -14.11 16.12 -12.66
C GLU A 62 -14.67 17.32 -11.90
N GLY A 63 -15.77 17.11 -11.17
CA GLY A 63 -16.54 18.20 -10.53
C GLY A 63 -16.09 18.60 -9.15
N GLY A 64 -14.98 18.05 -8.65
CA GLY A 64 -14.45 18.42 -7.35
C GLY A 64 -13.88 19.84 -7.35
N THR A 65 -14.08 20.57 -6.23
CA THR A 65 -13.35 21.81 -5.98
C THR A 65 -11.85 21.47 -5.85
N GLU A 66 -11.00 22.48 -5.88
CA GLU A 66 -9.56 22.30 -5.70
C GLU A 66 -9.26 21.58 -4.38
N GLU A 67 -9.88 22.03 -3.29
CA GLU A 67 -9.73 21.41 -1.97
C GLU A 67 -10.18 19.94 -1.95
N GLN A 68 -11.32 19.65 -2.57
CA GLN A 68 -11.85 18.30 -2.67
C GLN A 68 -10.94 17.39 -3.50
N THR A 69 -10.39 17.91 -4.58
CA THR A 69 -9.46 17.18 -5.43
C THR A 69 -8.15 16.87 -4.70
N ILE A 70 -7.63 17.82 -3.94
CA ILE A 70 -6.45 17.60 -3.10
C ILE A 70 -6.72 16.52 -2.05
N SER A 71 -7.87 16.61 -1.39
CA SER A 71 -8.29 15.60 -0.40
C SER A 71 -8.37 14.20 -1.02
N ALA A 72 -8.94 14.09 -2.20
CA ALA A 72 -9.02 12.82 -2.92
C ALA A 72 -7.63 12.24 -3.22
N ALA A 73 -6.73 13.05 -3.75
CA ALA A 73 -5.39 12.59 -4.11
C ALA A 73 -4.53 12.26 -2.90
N ARG A 74 -4.53 13.11 -1.87
CA ARG A 74 -3.76 12.89 -0.64
C ARG A 74 -4.34 11.79 0.24
N GLY A 75 -5.61 11.48 0.07
CA GLY A 75 -6.28 10.41 0.80
C GLY A 75 -6.21 9.06 0.13
N MET A 76 -5.40 8.90 -0.90
CA MET A 76 -5.25 7.64 -1.61
C MET A 76 -3.77 7.31 -1.82
N PHE A 77 -3.47 6.02 -1.77
CA PHE A 77 -2.15 5.47 -2.09
C PHE A 77 -2.38 4.32 -3.07
N ALA A 78 -1.85 4.44 -4.28
CA ALA A 78 -2.13 3.45 -5.31
C ALA A 78 -0.96 3.31 -6.28
N TYR A 79 -0.64 2.08 -6.61
CA TYR A 79 0.28 1.77 -7.70
C TYR A 79 0.06 0.35 -8.22
N ALA A 80 0.58 0.09 -9.40
CA ALA A 80 0.53 -1.21 -10.04
C ALA A 80 1.73 -1.43 -10.93
N GLY A 81 2.05 -2.69 -11.19
CA GLY A 81 3.12 -3.10 -12.07
C GLY A 81 3.36 -4.60 -11.99
N LYS A 82 4.52 -5.00 -12.44
CA LYS A 82 4.94 -6.40 -12.34
C LYS A 82 5.56 -6.65 -10.97
N TYR A 83 5.60 -7.91 -10.56
CA TYR A 83 6.27 -8.28 -9.31
C TYR A 83 7.15 -9.50 -9.51
N THR A 84 8.22 -9.55 -8.73
CA THR A 84 9.11 -10.69 -8.63
C THR A 84 9.39 -11.01 -7.17
N VAL A 85 9.68 -12.25 -6.84
CA VAL A 85 9.88 -12.70 -5.47
C VAL A 85 11.28 -13.29 -5.32
N ASP A 86 11.99 -12.82 -4.30
CA ASP A 86 13.22 -13.43 -3.81
C ASP A 86 12.84 -14.37 -2.68
N GLU A 87 12.75 -15.66 -3.01
CA GLU A 87 12.32 -16.69 -2.05
C GLU A 87 13.32 -16.86 -0.90
N GLU A 88 14.60 -16.73 -1.19
CA GLU A 88 15.66 -16.93 -0.19
C GLU A 88 15.65 -15.85 0.89
N ASN A 89 15.45 -14.60 0.49
CA ASN A 89 15.50 -13.47 1.38
C ASN A 89 14.11 -12.98 1.83
N ALA A 90 13.04 -13.62 1.40
CA ALA A 90 11.67 -13.25 1.72
C ALA A 90 11.37 -11.79 1.34
N ILE A 91 11.61 -11.46 0.08
CA ILE A 91 11.40 -10.12 -0.45
C ILE A 91 10.52 -10.21 -1.69
N VAL A 92 9.54 -9.31 -1.80
CA VAL A 92 8.83 -9.08 -3.04
C VAL A 92 9.24 -7.71 -3.58
N TYR A 93 9.53 -7.66 -4.88
CA TYR A 93 9.83 -6.44 -5.60
C TYR A 93 8.63 -6.06 -6.43
N HIS A 94 8.15 -4.82 -6.24
CA HIS A 94 7.11 -4.23 -7.07
C HIS A 94 7.77 -3.32 -8.09
N HIS A 95 7.65 -3.66 -9.37
CA HIS A 95 8.23 -2.90 -10.49
C HIS A 95 7.11 -1.99 -11.04
N LEU A 96 7.11 -0.74 -10.64
CA LEU A 96 5.97 0.16 -10.85
C LEU A 96 5.89 0.69 -12.27
N GLU A 97 4.74 0.48 -12.90
CA GLU A 97 4.41 1.04 -14.22
C GLU A 97 3.32 2.10 -14.14
N PHE A 98 2.49 2.05 -13.11
CA PHE A 98 1.42 3.01 -12.83
C PHE A 98 1.49 3.39 -11.36
N SER A 99 1.37 4.68 -11.04
CA SER A 99 1.42 5.14 -9.66
C SER A 99 0.71 6.47 -9.51
N LEU A 100 -0.01 6.62 -8.38
CA LEU A 100 -0.53 7.92 -7.98
C LEU A 100 0.60 8.92 -7.72
N ILE A 101 1.75 8.44 -7.25
CA ILE A 101 2.94 9.26 -7.05
C ILE A 101 3.76 9.22 -8.34
N PRO A 102 3.76 10.31 -9.15
CA PRO A 102 4.41 10.28 -10.47
C PRO A 102 5.87 9.86 -10.44
N ASN A 103 6.59 10.29 -9.40
CA ASN A 103 8.02 10.01 -9.26
C ASN A 103 8.34 8.52 -9.09
N TRP A 104 7.35 7.70 -8.73
CA TRP A 104 7.55 6.28 -8.51
C TRP A 104 7.41 5.43 -9.77
N ILE A 105 6.88 6.01 -10.85
CA ILE A 105 6.75 5.30 -12.14
C ILE A 105 8.15 4.95 -12.64
N GLY A 106 8.36 3.67 -12.98
CA GLY A 106 9.65 3.14 -13.41
C GLY A 106 10.59 2.75 -12.27
N SER A 107 10.18 2.96 -11.01
CA SER A 107 10.96 2.53 -9.85
C SER A 107 10.62 1.10 -9.44
N THR A 108 11.50 0.52 -8.64
CA THR A 108 11.26 -0.76 -7.98
C THR A 108 11.12 -0.53 -6.49
N GLN A 109 9.99 -0.96 -5.92
CA GLN A 109 9.71 -0.87 -4.50
C GLN A 109 9.96 -2.23 -3.86
N LYS A 110 10.88 -2.26 -2.92
CA LYS A 110 11.28 -3.46 -2.20
C LYS A 110 10.41 -3.62 -0.95
N ARG A 111 9.86 -4.81 -0.74
CA ARG A 111 9.04 -5.09 0.44
C ARG A 111 9.49 -6.40 1.07
N TYR A 112 9.75 -6.36 2.36
CA TYR A 112 10.10 -7.54 3.14
C TYR A 112 8.83 -8.28 3.51
N ILE A 113 8.83 -9.60 3.30
CA ILE A 113 7.68 -10.46 3.54
C ILE A 113 7.81 -11.12 4.90
N THR A 114 6.76 -11.01 5.73
CA THR A 114 6.60 -11.82 6.92
C THR A 114 5.29 -12.59 6.81
N LYS A 115 5.39 -13.90 6.85
CA LYS A 115 4.22 -14.78 6.89
C LYS A 115 3.84 -15.02 8.35
N GLU A 116 2.89 -14.23 8.86
CA GLU A 116 2.43 -14.37 10.24
C GLU A 116 1.60 -15.65 10.42
N SER A 117 0.78 -15.95 9.40
CA SER A 117 0.03 -17.21 9.31
C SER A 117 -0.28 -17.48 7.84
N ASP A 118 -0.98 -18.56 7.53
CA ASP A 118 -1.40 -18.85 6.15
C ASP A 118 -2.28 -17.75 5.56
N ASN A 119 -2.98 -16.99 6.39
CA ASN A 119 -3.94 -15.98 5.98
C ASN A 119 -3.55 -14.55 6.36
N VAL A 120 -2.35 -14.35 6.90
CA VAL A 120 -1.88 -13.02 7.32
C VAL A 120 -0.48 -12.75 6.77
N LEU A 121 -0.41 -11.72 5.95
CA LEU A 121 0.80 -11.23 5.31
C LEU A 121 1.20 -9.89 5.93
N ILE A 122 2.46 -9.72 6.27
CA ILE A 122 3.02 -8.42 6.63
C ILE A 122 4.04 -8.03 5.59
N LEU A 123 3.89 -6.82 5.05
CA LEU A 123 4.87 -6.20 4.17
C LEU A 123 5.48 -5.00 4.88
N SER A 124 6.80 -4.97 4.95
CA SER A 124 7.54 -3.84 5.52
C SER A 124 8.55 -3.32 4.51
N ALA A 125 8.99 -2.09 4.70
CA ALA A 125 9.91 -1.42 3.78
C ALA A 125 11.07 -0.79 4.54
N ASP A 126 12.14 -0.48 3.81
CA ASP A 126 13.22 0.33 4.35
C ASP A 126 12.71 1.73 4.70
N PRO A 127 13.32 2.41 5.68
CA PRO A 127 12.86 3.74 6.08
C PRO A 127 12.91 4.74 4.93
N VAL A 128 11.83 5.52 4.80
CA VAL A 128 11.75 6.65 3.85
C VAL A 128 11.12 7.83 4.57
N ARG A 129 11.33 9.03 4.04
CA ARG A 129 10.66 10.21 4.57
C ARG A 129 9.17 10.14 4.22
N MET A 130 8.34 10.07 5.24
CA MET A 130 6.89 9.97 5.09
C MET A 130 6.19 10.44 6.36
N GLY A 131 5.03 11.04 6.19
CA GLY A 131 4.19 11.51 7.29
C GLY A 131 4.63 12.85 7.86
N PRO A 132 3.99 13.26 8.97
CA PRO A 132 4.22 14.56 9.59
C PRO A 132 5.68 14.80 9.97
N GLY A 133 6.15 16.03 9.76
CA GLY A 133 7.51 16.43 10.11
C GLY A 133 8.60 15.96 9.17
N GLY A 134 8.28 15.19 8.13
CA GLY A 134 9.24 14.69 7.16
C GLY A 134 10.28 13.73 7.75
N ASN A 135 9.99 13.10 8.87
CA ASN A 135 10.87 12.12 9.50
C ASN A 135 10.98 10.85 8.66
N LYS A 136 12.12 10.19 8.75
CA LYS A 136 12.24 8.85 8.19
C LYS A 136 11.43 7.88 9.02
N ARG A 137 10.58 7.11 8.34
CA ARG A 137 9.74 6.10 8.97
C ARG A 137 9.78 4.81 8.18
N LYS A 138 9.69 3.72 8.90
CA LYS A 138 9.60 2.38 8.34
C LYS A 138 8.13 1.98 8.31
N SER A 139 7.60 1.72 7.14
CA SER A 139 6.21 1.28 6.99
C SER A 139 6.06 -0.21 7.30
N ARG A 140 4.91 -0.56 7.86
CA ARG A 140 4.52 -1.93 8.14
C ARG A 140 3.03 -2.06 7.84
N LEU A 141 2.71 -2.86 6.84
CA LEU A 141 1.34 -3.09 6.42
C LEU A 141 0.97 -4.54 6.72
N ARG A 142 -0.11 -4.72 7.46
CA ARG A 142 -0.65 -6.03 7.79
C ARG A 142 -1.88 -6.28 6.94
N TRP A 143 -1.89 -7.41 6.27
CA TRP A 143 -2.91 -7.79 5.30
C TRP A 143 -3.51 -9.13 5.68
N LYS A 144 -4.82 -9.26 5.47
CA LYS A 144 -5.53 -10.53 5.67
C LYS A 144 -6.02 -11.04 4.33
N LYS A 145 -5.88 -12.34 4.11
CA LYS A 145 -6.37 -12.98 2.88
C LYS A 145 -7.86 -12.68 2.72
N ALA A 146 -8.25 -12.25 1.52
CA ALA A 146 -9.65 -11.98 1.25
C ALA A 146 -10.47 -13.26 1.32
N ASP A 147 -11.61 -13.21 2.02
CA ASP A 147 -12.52 -14.33 2.06
C ASP A 147 -13.24 -14.47 0.73
N ILE A 148 -13.23 -15.69 0.22
CA ILE A 148 -13.98 -16.04 -0.97
C ILE A 148 -15.21 -16.79 -0.48
N THR A 149 -16.30 -16.07 -0.35
CA THR A 149 -17.59 -16.67 0.02
C THR A 149 -18.48 -16.80 -1.20
#